data_d8d7908adf1028c920d7bbd19eefa43f
#
_entry.id   d8d7908adf1028c920d7bbd19eefa43f
#
_cell.length_a   1.000
_cell.length_b   1.000
_cell.length_c   1.000
_cell.angle_alpha   90.00
_cell.angle_beta   90.00
_cell.angle_gamma   90.00
#
_symmetry.space_group_name_H-M   'P 1'
#
loop_
_entity.id
_entity.type
_entity.pdbx_description
1 polymer ?
#
loop_
_entity_poly.entity_id
_entity_poly.type
_entity_poly.pdbx_seq_one_letter_code
_entity_poly.pdbx_strand_id
1 'polypeptide(L)'
;LGCYPKWSWDGWMMDEKRSGLVPFDLHIHDLDFMVYAFGMPKVAHQFRSKLPDQDFISISYDFGDFQLNSEASWYATSYPFTAEFRFQFEDAVVANENGKMLIHLRDDQRIDLSEDAEGETGDINLPKSDAYANEIRYFADCVFNNTPVKKVQPEELRCVLNILNNL
;
A
#
# COMPACT_ATOMS: atom_id res chain seq x y z
N LEU A 1 -7.30 0.55 5.05
CA LEU A 1 -8.34 0.41 6.07
C LEU A 1 -9.71 0.22 5.41
N GLY A 2 -10.57 -0.64 5.94
CA GLY A 2 -11.92 -0.83 5.40
C GLY A 2 -12.79 -1.73 6.26
N CYS A 3 -14.04 -1.93 5.82
CA CYS A 3 -14.93 -2.90 6.47
C CYS A 3 -14.51 -4.34 6.13
N TYR A 4 -14.77 -5.24 7.04
CA TYR A 4 -14.45 -6.66 6.86
C TYR A 4 -15.10 -7.21 5.57
N PRO A 5 -14.35 -7.88 4.67
CA PRO A 5 -14.77 -8.17 3.30
C PRO A 5 -15.75 -9.35 3.19
N LYS A 6 -16.92 -9.22 3.86
CA LYS A 6 -18.02 -10.21 3.82
C LYS A 6 -18.61 -10.41 2.43
N TRP A 7 -18.36 -9.48 1.52
CA TRP A 7 -18.77 -9.52 0.12
C TRP A 7 -17.92 -10.48 -0.74
N SER A 8 -16.76 -10.93 -0.23
CA SER A 8 -15.89 -11.82 -0.98
C SER A 8 -16.59 -13.15 -1.27
N TRP A 9 -16.44 -13.65 -2.51
CA TRP A 9 -17.05 -14.91 -2.93
C TRP A 9 -16.64 -16.05 -1.99
N ASP A 10 -17.63 -16.80 -1.49
CA ASP A 10 -17.40 -17.89 -0.53
C ASP A 10 -16.59 -17.46 0.73
N GLY A 11 -16.58 -16.17 1.07
CA GLY A 11 -15.91 -15.62 2.24
C GLY A 11 -14.39 -15.85 2.29
N TRP A 12 -13.72 -16.12 1.16
CA TRP A 12 -12.32 -16.54 1.13
C TRP A 12 -11.37 -15.51 1.76
N MET A 13 -11.67 -14.22 1.62
CA MET A 13 -10.85 -13.15 2.21
C MET A 13 -10.89 -13.14 3.74
N MET A 14 -11.91 -13.75 4.35
CA MET A 14 -12.05 -13.88 5.79
C MET A 14 -11.44 -15.17 6.35
N ASP A 15 -11.02 -16.07 5.49
CA ASP A 15 -10.36 -17.32 5.86
C ASP A 15 -8.85 -17.14 5.89
N GLU A 16 -8.26 -17.17 7.08
CA GLU A 16 -6.81 -16.98 7.27
C GLU A 16 -5.95 -17.95 6.45
N LYS A 17 -6.42 -19.18 6.27
CA LYS A 17 -5.66 -20.18 5.50
C LYS A 17 -5.68 -19.91 4.00
N ARG A 18 -6.65 -19.12 3.54
CA ARG A 18 -6.84 -18.81 2.12
C ARG A 18 -6.27 -17.45 1.75
N SER A 19 -6.50 -16.44 2.58
CA SER A 19 -6.10 -15.04 2.31
C SER A 19 -4.85 -14.59 3.07
N GLY A 20 -4.57 -15.18 4.24
CA GLY A 20 -3.58 -14.66 5.18
C GLY A 20 -4.07 -13.44 5.95
N LEU A 21 -5.32 -13.02 5.75
CA LEU A 21 -5.96 -11.84 6.35
C LEU A 21 -5.22 -10.52 6.04
N VAL A 22 -5.36 -9.52 6.91
CA VAL A 22 -4.84 -8.17 6.70
C VAL A 22 -3.35 -8.12 6.28
N PRO A 23 -2.43 -8.90 6.84
CA PRO A 23 -1.03 -8.87 6.41
C PRO A 23 -0.84 -9.15 4.92
N PHE A 24 -1.49 -10.21 4.40
CA PHE A 24 -1.29 -10.67 3.03
C PHE A 24 -2.32 -10.13 2.03
N ASP A 25 -3.49 -9.72 2.52
CA ASP A 25 -4.56 -9.23 1.66
C ASP A 25 -4.53 -7.70 1.49
N LEU A 26 -4.07 -6.98 2.50
CA LEU A 26 -4.12 -5.52 2.52
C LEU A 26 -2.74 -4.88 2.71
N HIS A 27 -2.03 -5.23 3.79
CA HIS A 27 -0.77 -4.59 4.14
C HIS A 27 0.38 -4.90 3.16
N ILE A 28 0.31 -6.01 2.46
CA ILE A 28 1.30 -6.35 1.42
C ILE A 28 1.51 -5.20 0.43
N HIS A 29 0.46 -4.47 0.06
CA HIS A 29 0.54 -3.36 -0.89
C HIS A 29 1.31 -2.16 -0.31
N ASP A 30 1.10 -1.85 0.97
CA ASP A 30 1.83 -0.78 1.65
C ASP A 30 3.31 -1.13 1.80
N LEU A 31 3.59 -2.37 2.23
CA LEU A 31 4.96 -2.83 2.43
C LEU A 31 5.73 -2.93 1.10
N ASP A 32 5.10 -3.45 0.04
CA ASP A 32 5.72 -3.52 -1.28
C ASP A 32 6.07 -2.12 -1.80
N PHE A 33 5.15 -1.17 -1.65
CA PHE A 33 5.41 0.23 -2.02
C PHE A 33 6.56 0.83 -1.20
N MET A 34 6.61 0.60 0.12
CA MET A 34 7.70 1.08 0.97
C MET A 34 9.05 0.48 0.58
N VAL A 35 9.09 -0.83 0.30
CA VAL A 35 10.32 -1.51 -0.15
C VAL A 35 10.78 -0.98 -1.51
N TYR A 36 9.87 -0.78 -2.44
CA TYR A 36 10.17 -0.21 -3.74
C TYR A 36 10.71 1.23 -3.66
N ALA A 37 10.11 2.07 -2.81
CA ALA A 37 10.44 3.49 -2.73
C ALA A 37 11.68 3.77 -1.86
N PHE A 38 11.90 2.97 -0.81
CA PHE A 38 12.88 3.29 0.25
C PHE A 38 13.88 2.17 0.52
N GLY A 39 13.74 1.01 -0.12
CA GLY A 39 14.59 -0.15 0.11
C GLY A 39 14.07 -1.06 1.22
N MET A 40 14.92 -1.97 1.69
CA MET A 40 14.54 -3.06 2.58
C MET A 40 14.60 -2.64 4.07
N PRO A 41 13.46 -2.56 4.77
CA PRO A 41 13.41 -2.19 6.18
C PRO A 41 13.69 -3.36 7.11
N LYS A 42 13.89 -3.03 8.40
CA LYS A 42 13.72 -3.96 9.51
C LYS A 42 12.43 -3.65 10.24
N VAL A 43 11.75 -4.67 10.75
CA VAL A 43 10.61 -4.47 11.66
C VAL A 43 11.18 -4.04 13.02
N ALA A 44 10.87 -2.81 13.43
CA ALA A 44 11.28 -2.27 14.72
C ALA A 44 10.26 -2.60 15.81
N HIS A 45 8.97 -2.51 15.50
CA HIS A 45 7.88 -2.84 16.39
C HIS A 45 6.66 -3.29 15.59
N GLN A 46 5.91 -4.22 16.15
CA GLN A 46 4.65 -4.67 15.55
C GLN A 46 3.60 -4.93 16.62
N PHE A 47 2.35 -4.66 16.25
CA PHE A 47 1.18 -5.00 17.04
C PHE A 47 0.09 -5.53 16.11
N ARG A 48 -0.56 -6.63 16.51
CA ARG A 48 -1.73 -7.17 15.81
C ARG A 48 -2.85 -7.44 16.79
N SER A 49 -4.06 -7.09 16.42
CA SER A 49 -5.28 -7.43 17.14
C SER A 49 -6.24 -8.13 16.17
N LYS A 50 -6.52 -9.40 16.42
CA LYS A 50 -7.39 -10.23 15.60
C LYS A 50 -8.61 -10.69 16.39
N LEU A 51 -9.78 -10.39 15.88
CA LEU A 51 -11.09 -10.83 16.36
C LEU A 51 -11.84 -11.52 15.20
N PRO A 52 -12.96 -12.22 15.46
CA PRO A 52 -13.67 -12.97 14.42
C PRO A 52 -14.03 -12.17 13.16
N ASP A 53 -14.40 -10.90 13.31
CA ASP A 53 -14.83 -10.02 12.21
C ASP A 53 -13.94 -8.80 12.05
N GLN A 54 -12.70 -8.87 12.55
CA GLN A 54 -11.77 -7.74 12.56
C GLN A 54 -10.33 -8.24 12.60
N ASP A 55 -9.47 -7.62 11.81
CA ASP A 55 -8.04 -7.82 11.89
C ASP A 55 -7.34 -6.47 11.71
N PHE A 56 -6.47 -6.12 12.64
CA PHE A 56 -5.73 -4.87 12.67
C PHE A 56 -4.26 -5.14 12.90
N ILE A 57 -3.42 -4.48 12.14
CA ILE A 57 -1.98 -4.44 12.35
C ILE A 57 -1.48 -3.00 12.40
N SER A 58 -0.49 -2.74 13.24
CA SER A 58 0.30 -1.50 13.26
C SER A 58 1.76 -1.88 13.36
N ILE A 59 2.57 -1.37 12.45
CA ILE A 59 3.97 -1.78 12.30
C ILE A 59 4.84 -0.55 12.13
N SER A 60 5.95 -0.51 12.88
CA SER A 60 7.03 0.46 12.69
C SER A 60 8.18 -0.20 11.95
N TYR A 61 8.58 0.40 10.84
CA TYR A 61 9.68 -0.03 9.99
C TYR A 61 10.87 0.91 10.14
N ASP A 62 12.05 0.32 10.38
CA ASP A 62 13.32 1.02 10.50
C ASP A 62 14.11 0.90 9.19
N PHE A 63 14.38 2.04 8.56
CA PHE A 63 15.19 2.16 7.34
C PHE A 63 16.61 2.68 7.64
N GLY A 64 16.98 2.79 8.91
CA GLY A 64 18.27 3.32 9.38
C GLY A 64 18.18 4.81 9.72
N ASP A 65 18.11 5.67 8.71
CA ASP A 65 18.10 7.13 8.90
C ASP A 65 16.70 7.68 9.23
N PHE A 66 15.65 6.89 8.97
CA PHE A 66 14.26 7.28 9.22
C PHE A 66 13.39 6.06 9.54
N GLN A 67 12.18 6.33 10.02
CA GLN A 67 11.18 5.30 10.31
C GLN A 67 9.88 5.60 9.59
N LEU A 68 9.18 4.55 9.19
CA LEU A 68 7.82 4.60 8.69
C LEU A 68 6.90 3.81 9.62
N ASN A 69 5.69 4.32 9.82
CA ASN A 69 4.64 3.61 10.52
C ASN A 69 3.53 3.29 9.53
N SER A 70 3.05 2.07 9.54
CA SER A 70 1.95 1.63 8.71
C SER A 70 0.88 0.97 9.54
N GLU A 71 -0.37 1.24 9.19
CA GLU A 71 -1.55 0.62 9.78
C GLU A 71 -2.42 0.02 8.68
N ALA A 72 -2.87 -1.21 8.88
CA ALA A 72 -3.84 -1.84 8.02
C ALA A 72 -4.91 -2.54 8.84
N SER A 73 -6.15 -2.46 8.39
CA SER A 73 -7.26 -3.07 9.12
C SER A 73 -8.45 -3.40 8.24
N TRP A 74 -9.08 -4.51 8.58
CA TRP A 74 -10.47 -4.80 8.29
C TRP A 74 -11.30 -4.63 9.56
N TYR A 75 -12.24 -3.66 9.56
CA TYR A 75 -13.09 -3.35 10.71
C TYR A 75 -14.41 -4.10 10.68
N ALA A 76 -14.94 -4.44 11.85
CA ALA A 76 -16.26 -5.03 12.00
C ALA A 76 -17.43 -4.04 11.74
N THR A 77 -17.14 -2.85 11.27
CA THR A 77 -18.09 -1.76 11.03
C THR A 77 -18.13 -1.37 9.56
N SER A 78 -19.11 -0.57 9.17
CA SER A 78 -19.25 -0.02 7.83
C SER A 78 -18.28 1.17 7.57
N TYR A 79 -17.04 1.05 8.00
CA TYR A 79 -16.02 2.07 7.71
C TYR A 79 -15.69 2.06 6.20
N PRO A 80 -15.67 3.22 5.54
CA PRO A 80 -15.34 3.29 4.12
C PRO A 80 -13.89 2.85 3.89
N PHE A 81 -13.65 2.23 2.75
CA PHE A 81 -12.28 1.91 2.36
C PHE A 81 -11.46 3.18 2.25
N THR A 82 -10.32 3.21 2.94
CA THR A 82 -9.42 4.37 2.96
C THR A 82 -7.99 3.89 2.78
N ALA A 83 -7.30 4.41 1.77
CA ALA A 83 -5.88 4.22 1.55
C ALA A 83 -5.23 5.60 1.47
N GLU A 84 -4.41 5.92 2.45
CA GLU A 84 -3.77 7.22 2.58
C GLU A 84 -2.32 7.06 3.01
N PHE A 85 -1.48 7.98 2.60
CA PHE A 85 -0.10 8.06 3.06
C PHE A 85 0.32 9.52 3.27
N ARG A 86 1.34 9.71 4.11
CA ARG A 86 2.00 10.97 4.31
C ARG A 86 3.47 10.74 4.58
N PHE A 87 4.31 11.32 3.73
CA PHE A 87 5.77 11.30 3.90
C PHE A 87 6.27 12.69 4.19
N GLN A 88 6.97 12.84 5.31
CA GLN A 88 7.61 14.09 5.69
C GLN A 88 9.07 14.06 5.29
N PHE A 89 9.47 15.01 4.48
CA PHE A 89 10.84 15.30 4.08
C PHE A 89 11.33 16.57 4.79
N GLU A 90 12.59 16.91 4.58
CA GLU A 90 13.22 18.09 5.20
C GLU A 90 12.52 19.41 4.83
N ASP A 91 12.12 19.56 3.58
CA ASP A 91 11.51 20.78 3.03
C ASP A 91 10.11 20.58 2.43
N ALA A 92 9.55 19.39 2.55
CA ALA A 92 8.26 19.08 1.96
C ALA A 92 7.50 18.00 2.74
N VAL A 93 6.18 18.02 2.61
CA VAL A 93 5.31 16.90 2.95
C VAL A 93 4.59 16.45 1.69
N VAL A 94 4.70 15.16 1.38
CA VAL A 94 3.94 14.53 0.29
C VAL A 94 2.82 13.72 0.94
N ALA A 95 1.59 13.99 0.54
CA ALA A 95 0.44 13.31 1.12
C ALA A 95 -0.63 12.98 0.06
N ASN A 96 -1.32 11.88 0.30
CA ASN A 96 -2.59 11.60 -0.37
C ASN A 96 -3.72 12.12 0.52
N GLU A 97 -4.38 13.17 0.09
CA GLU A 97 -5.45 13.84 0.84
C GLU A 97 -6.72 13.97 -0.02
N ASN A 98 -7.82 13.37 0.42
CA ASN A 98 -9.11 13.43 -0.30
C ASN A 98 -9.01 12.99 -1.78
N GLY A 99 -8.25 11.95 -2.05
CA GLY A 99 -8.05 11.41 -3.40
C GLY A 99 -7.10 12.24 -4.27
N LYS A 100 -6.43 13.24 -3.70
CA LYS A 100 -5.42 14.07 -4.37
C LYS A 100 -4.04 13.77 -3.84
N MET A 101 -3.05 13.76 -4.73
CA MET A 101 -1.65 13.71 -4.35
C MET A 101 -1.07 15.12 -4.29
N LEU A 102 -0.75 15.56 -3.09
CA LEU A 102 -0.31 16.93 -2.82
C LEU A 102 1.12 16.94 -2.29
N ILE A 103 1.89 17.94 -2.73
CA ILE A 103 3.17 18.31 -2.15
C ILE A 103 3.02 19.67 -1.48
N HIS A 104 3.22 19.72 -0.17
CA HIS A 104 3.27 20.93 0.61
C HIS A 104 4.73 21.35 0.82
N LEU A 105 5.09 22.55 0.37
CA LEU A 105 6.44 23.07 0.46
C LEU A 105 6.59 24.04 1.65
N ARG A 106 7.84 24.34 2.03
CA ARG A 106 8.17 25.17 3.20
C ARG A 106 7.65 26.62 3.10
N ASP A 107 7.50 27.16 1.90
CA ASP A 107 7.12 28.53 1.60
C ASP A 107 5.61 28.71 1.34
N ASP A 108 4.78 27.89 1.98
CA ASP A 108 3.32 27.84 1.85
C ASP A 108 2.83 27.51 0.42
N GLN A 109 3.72 27.12 -0.48
CA GLN A 109 3.35 26.62 -1.80
C GLN A 109 2.85 25.18 -1.73
N ARG A 110 1.88 24.90 -2.59
CA ARG A 110 1.33 23.56 -2.76
C ARG A 110 1.31 23.16 -4.23
N ILE A 111 1.80 21.98 -4.51
CA ILE A 111 1.77 21.38 -5.85
C ILE A 111 0.73 20.26 -5.82
N ASP A 112 -0.25 20.32 -6.70
CA ASP A 112 -1.23 19.24 -6.92
C ASP A 112 -0.73 18.37 -8.09
N LEU A 113 -0.39 17.12 -7.78
CA LEU A 113 0.07 16.14 -8.78
C LEU A 113 -1.10 15.34 -9.37
N SER A 114 -2.33 15.64 -8.96
CA SER A 114 -3.52 14.92 -9.41
C SER A 114 -4.12 15.49 -10.69
N GLU A 115 -3.68 16.68 -11.13
CA GLU A 115 -4.27 17.38 -12.28
C GLU A 115 -4.18 16.61 -13.61
N ASP A 116 -3.26 15.64 -13.70
CA ASP A 116 -3.13 14.75 -14.87
C ASP A 116 -3.98 13.48 -14.77
N ALA A 117 -4.64 13.24 -13.65
CA ALA A 117 -5.50 12.09 -13.43
C ALA A 117 -6.97 12.44 -13.69
N GLU A 118 -7.36 12.66 -14.93
CA GLU A 118 -8.76 12.73 -15.34
C GLU A 118 -9.44 11.38 -15.08
N GLY A 119 -10.21 11.28 -13.99
CA GLY A 119 -11.00 10.09 -13.70
C GLY A 119 -11.85 10.24 -12.46
N GLU A 120 -13.13 9.83 -12.55
CA GLU A 120 -13.98 9.68 -11.38
C GLU A 120 -13.33 8.67 -10.40
N THR A 121 -13.43 8.94 -9.11
CA THR A 121 -13.03 7.98 -8.06
C THR A 121 -13.80 6.67 -8.25
N GLY A 122 -13.10 5.56 -8.32
CA GLY A 122 -13.73 4.24 -8.28
C GLY A 122 -14.33 3.96 -6.89
N ASP A 123 -14.97 2.80 -6.71
CA ASP A 123 -15.52 2.33 -5.43
C ASP A 123 -14.47 2.23 -4.29
N ILE A 124 -13.21 2.28 -4.64
CA ILE A 124 -12.05 2.41 -3.76
C ILE A 124 -11.56 3.85 -3.95
N ASN A 125 -11.30 4.61 -2.87
CA ASN A 125 -10.81 6.01 -2.88
C ASN A 125 -9.42 6.17 -3.54
N LEU A 126 -9.18 5.44 -4.60
CA LEU A 126 -8.01 5.57 -5.45
C LEU A 126 -8.44 6.25 -6.75
N PRO A 127 -7.61 7.15 -7.31
CA PRO A 127 -7.88 7.70 -8.63
C PRO A 127 -8.09 6.53 -9.60
N LYS A 128 -9.02 6.67 -10.53
CA LYS A 128 -9.11 5.77 -11.69
C LYS A 128 -7.79 5.86 -12.44
N SER A 129 -6.84 5.07 -12.02
CA SER A 129 -5.58 4.95 -12.71
C SER A 129 -5.68 3.79 -13.69
N ASP A 130 -5.05 3.95 -14.83
CA ASP A 130 -4.81 2.88 -15.80
C ASP A 130 -3.73 1.88 -15.26
N ALA A 131 -3.72 1.67 -13.91
CA ALA A 131 -2.66 0.96 -13.22
C ALA A 131 -2.45 -0.45 -13.78
N TYR A 132 -3.54 -1.21 -13.94
CA TYR A 132 -3.46 -2.55 -14.53
C TYR A 132 -3.01 -2.54 -15.99
N ALA A 133 -3.49 -1.57 -16.78
CA ALA A 133 -3.05 -1.42 -18.16
C ALA A 133 -1.58 -1.02 -18.24
N ASN A 134 -1.10 -0.17 -17.34
CA ASN A 134 0.31 0.22 -17.25
C ASN A 134 1.20 -0.95 -16.83
N GLU A 135 0.76 -1.78 -15.90
CA GLU A 135 1.45 -3.00 -15.50
C GLU A 135 1.59 -3.97 -16.67
N ILE A 136 0.47 -4.26 -17.35
CA ILE A 136 0.46 -5.17 -18.51
C ILE A 136 1.32 -4.63 -19.64
N ARG A 137 1.22 -3.34 -19.98
CA ARG A 137 2.07 -2.72 -21.02
C ARG A 137 3.55 -2.83 -20.67
N TYR A 138 3.92 -2.46 -19.44
CA TYR A 138 5.31 -2.54 -19.00
C TYR A 138 5.87 -3.96 -19.14
N PHE A 139 5.13 -4.96 -18.68
CA PHE A 139 5.55 -6.35 -18.81
C PHE A 139 5.66 -6.79 -20.27
N ALA A 140 4.66 -6.46 -21.09
CA ALA A 140 4.66 -6.76 -22.52
C ALA A 140 5.87 -6.11 -23.23
N ASP A 141 6.17 -4.85 -22.93
CA ASP A 141 7.34 -4.14 -23.49
C ASP A 141 8.65 -4.82 -23.10
N CYS A 142 8.79 -5.28 -21.86
CA CYS A 142 9.94 -6.05 -21.42
C CYS A 142 10.11 -7.34 -22.25
N VAL A 143 9.02 -8.06 -22.50
CA VAL A 143 9.03 -9.29 -23.29
C VAL A 143 9.36 -9.00 -24.75
N PHE A 144 8.69 -8.04 -25.39
CA PHE A 144 8.90 -7.71 -26.80
C PHE A 144 10.30 -7.19 -27.09
N ASN A 145 10.88 -6.39 -26.18
CA ASN A 145 12.19 -5.81 -26.33
C ASN A 145 13.33 -6.68 -25.75
N ASN A 146 12.99 -7.85 -25.20
CA ASN A 146 13.92 -8.74 -24.50
C ASN A 146 14.75 -7.99 -23.43
N THR A 147 14.08 -7.11 -22.68
CA THR A 147 14.70 -6.37 -21.58
C THR A 147 14.30 -6.93 -20.23
N PRO A 148 15.19 -6.93 -19.22
CA PRO A 148 14.84 -7.41 -17.91
C PRO A 148 13.77 -6.54 -17.24
N VAL A 149 12.88 -7.16 -16.48
CA VAL A 149 11.97 -6.45 -15.59
C VAL A 149 12.78 -5.75 -14.50
N LYS A 150 12.59 -4.43 -14.35
CA LYS A 150 13.33 -3.61 -13.37
C LYS A 150 12.44 -3.07 -12.24
N LYS A 151 11.13 -3.03 -12.46
CA LYS A 151 10.16 -2.77 -11.40
C LYS A 151 9.86 -4.08 -10.69
N VAL A 152 9.76 -4.08 -9.41
CA VAL A 152 9.50 -5.29 -8.61
C VAL A 152 10.57 -6.38 -8.82
N GLN A 153 11.64 -6.28 -8.06
CA GLN A 153 12.74 -7.24 -8.14
C GLN A 153 12.48 -8.48 -7.25
N PRO A 154 12.97 -9.68 -7.60
CA PRO A 154 12.80 -10.88 -6.78
C PRO A 154 13.29 -10.73 -5.34
N GLU A 155 14.33 -9.93 -5.12
CA GLU A 155 14.89 -9.65 -3.80
C GLU A 155 13.93 -8.80 -2.94
N GLU A 156 13.26 -7.82 -3.56
CA GLU A 156 12.23 -6.99 -2.93
C GLU A 156 11.04 -7.86 -2.51
N LEU A 157 10.54 -8.70 -3.41
CA LEU A 157 9.46 -9.66 -3.11
C LEU A 157 9.83 -10.63 -1.97
N ARG A 158 11.06 -11.15 -1.96
CA ARG A 158 11.53 -11.99 -0.85
C ARG A 158 11.56 -11.26 0.46
N CYS A 159 12.00 -9.98 0.45
CA CYS A 159 11.98 -9.12 1.64
C CYS A 159 10.54 -8.96 2.16
N VAL A 160 9.61 -8.55 1.30
CA VAL A 160 8.20 -8.39 1.63
C VAL A 160 7.63 -9.68 2.24
N LEU A 161 7.79 -10.81 1.55
CA LEU A 161 7.27 -12.09 2.03
C LEU A 161 7.93 -12.55 3.34
N ASN A 162 9.23 -12.32 3.51
CA ASN A 162 9.92 -12.65 4.77
C ASN A 162 9.38 -11.83 5.93
N ILE A 163 9.11 -10.55 5.74
CA ILE A 163 8.52 -9.70 6.77
C ILE A 163 7.11 -10.20 7.10
N LEU A 164 6.24 -10.37 6.10
CA LEU A 164 4.85 -10.78 6.30
C LEU A 164 4.72 -12.14 6.99
N ASN A 165 5.61 -13.10 6.69
CA ASN A 165 5.59 -14.41 7.32
C ASN A 165 6.06 -14.40 8.80
N ASN A 166 6.60 -13.29 9.29
CA ASN A 166 7.04 -13.12 10.66
C ASN A 166 6.17 -12.12 11.46
N LEU A 167 5.05 -11.65 10.88
CA LEU A 167 4.02 -10.87 11.55
C LEU A 167 2.99 -11.78 12.22
#